data_5cb6e525219406992dc82ff67682c18e
#
_entry.id   5cb6e525219406992dc82ff67682c18e
#
_cell.length_a   1.000
_cell.length_b   1.000
_cell.length_c   1.000
_cell.angle_alpha   90.00
_cell.angle_beta   90.00
_cell.angle_gamma   90.00
#
_symmetry.space_group_name_H-M   'P 1'
#
loop_
_entity.id
_entity.type
_entity.pdbx_description
1 polymer ?
#
loop_
_entity_poly.entity_id
_entity_poly.type
_entity_poly.pdbx_seq_one_letter_code
_entity_poly.pdbx_strand_id
1 'polypeptide(L)'
;MATSRAEFATALAEELAADVLDRFLRYVRIDTQSAHGATVSPSTEKQLDLSRLLRDELEAIGLEDVRLEESGYVYGSLAGDESAPAIGLVAHVDTSPDVTGTGVSPIVHEGYDGGRIELPHDGVVLDPAELPLLAGKVGHDIVTTDGTTLLGADDKAGVAEIVAAVAYLARNPGPAHAPIRVCFTVDEEVAGGADHLDLERFGARYAYTLDGSSLGEIEAETFNAWKVVVTFRGRSTHPGTAKGQLVNAIKLAADFVASLPRDGLSPETTEEREGFVHPTRISGGAEEASVELIVRDHDLARIEEHVALLRRLAEDVRAQEPRASVDVTEEEQYRNMGEVIERHPEVIEAAEEAVRRIGVEPVRAIIRGGTDGARLSHRGLPTPNLFTGGSEYHSRREWASVQDMAAAAAMIVELARVWGERGTDGS
;
A
#
# COMPACT_ATOMS: atom_id res chain seq x y z
N MET A 1 -25.18 5.12 28.24
CA MET A 1 -25.36 6.52 27.81
C MET A 1 -25.03 6.50 26.32
N ALA A 2 -25.84 7.13 25.48
CA ALA A 2 -25.45 7.23 24.07
C ALA A 2 -24.15 8.06 24.01
N THR A 3 -23.10 7.51 23.45
CA THR A 3 -21.85 8.24 23.13
C THR A 3 -22.21 9.38 22.18
N SER A 4 -21.75 10.59 22.45
CA SER A 4 -21.92 11.67 21.48
C SER A 4 -21.08 11.30 20.25
N ARG A 5 -21.63 11.50 19.05
CA ARG A 5 -20.90 11.33 17.79
C ARG A 5 -19.66 12.24 17.81
N ALA A 6 -18.52 11.73 17.36
CA ALA A 6 -17.30 12.54 17.25
C ALA A 6 -17.51 13.64 16.21
N GLU A 7 -16.96 14.82 16.49
CA GLU A 7 -16.96 15.94 15.55
C GLU A 7 -15.96 15.63 14.39
N PHE A 8 -16.27 16.16 13.21
CA PHE A 8 -15.32 16.14 12.11
C PHE A 8 -14.17 17.12 12.36
N ALA A 9 -13.01 16.84 11.82
CA ALA A 9 -11.82 17.69 12.01
C ALA A 9 -12.05 19.14 11.58
N THR A 10 -12.83 19.36 10.50
CA THR A 10 -13.23 20.69 10.00
C THR A 10 -14.62 20.65 9.40
N ALA A 11 -15.21 21.84 9.16
CA ALA A 11 -16.46 21.97 8.44
C ALA A 11 -16.34 21.43 6.98
N LEU A 12 -15.17 21.52 6.36
CA LEU A 12 -14.92 20.94 5.05
C LEU A 12 -14.97 19.41 5.09
N ALA A 13 -14.36 18.77 6.11
CA ALA A 13 -14.43 17.33 6.30
C ALA A 13 -15.88 16.89 6.53
N GLU A 14 -16.67 17.62 7.33
CA GLU A 14 -18.09 17.34 7.53
C GLU A 14 -18.90 17.44 6.23
N GLU A 15 -18.62 18.43 5.38
CA GLU A 15 -19.26 18.59 4.07
C GLU A 15 -18.95 17.43 3.11
N LEU A 16 -17.71 16.92 3.14
CA LEU A 16 -17.25 15.83 2.28
C LEU A 16 -17.70 14.44 2.76
N ALA A 17 -17.97 14.26 4.03
CA ALA A 17 -18.17 12.96 4.67
C ALA A 17 -19.21 12.07 3.99
N ALA A 18 -20.34 12.64 3.60
CA ALA A 18 -21.43 11.88 2.95
C ALA A 18 -21.04 11.40 1.54
N ASP A 19 -20.32 12.21 0.77
CA ASP A 19 -19.85 11.85 -0.60
C ASP A 19 -18.76 10.78 -0.53
N VAL A 20 -17.79 10.94 0.38
CA VAL A 20 -16.73 9.93 0.62
C VAL A 20 -17.33 8.59 1.03
N LEU A 21 -18.22 8.57 2.01
CA LEU A 21 -18.86 7.34 2.50
C LEU A 21 -19.68 6.64 1.41
N ASP A 22 -20.50 7.39 0.65
CA ASP A 22 -21.29 6.81 -0.45
C ASP A 22 -20.40 6.14 -1.51
N ARG A 23 -19.33 6.82 -1.94
CA ARG A 23 -18.36 6.30 -2.89
C ARG A 23 -17.69 5.06 -2.34
N PHE A 24 -17.13 5.15 -1.14
CA PHE A 24 -16.45 4.05 -0.49
C PHE A 24 -17.33 2.80 -0.41
N LEU A 25 -18.57 2.94 0.09
CA LEU A 25 -19.52 1.82 0.20
C LEU A 25 -19.90 1.21 -1.15
N ARG A 26 -19.87 1.99 -2.25
CA ARG A 26 -20.08 1.46 -3.61
C ARG A 26 -18.85 0.74 -4.13
N TYR A 27 -17.66 1.30 -3.93
CA TYR A 27 -16.41 0.76 -4.46
C TYR A 27 -16.01 -0.55 -3.79
N VAL A 28 -16.15 -0.67 -2.46
CA VAL A 28 -15.80 -1.91 -1.76
C VAL A 28 -16.65 -3.11 -2.15
N ARG A 29 -17.86 -2.90 -2.68
CA ARG A 29 -18.72 -3.98 -3.18
C ARG A 29 -18.27 -4.57 -4.51
N ILE A 30 -17.41 -3.89 -5.23
CA ILE A 30 -16.86 -4.35 -6.51
C ILE A 30 -15.64 -5.22 -6.20
N ASP A 31 -15.66 -6.47 -6.63
CA ASP A 31 -14.51 -7.37 -6.48
C ASP A 31 -13.40 -6.96 -7.45
N THR A 32 -12.26 -6.56 -6.91
CA THR A 32 -11.09 -6.12 -7.67
C THR A 32 -9.82 -6.86 -7.26
N GLN A 33 -9.94 -8.00 -6.61
CA GLN A 33 -8.81 -8.76 -6.10
C GLN A 33 -7.80 -9.09 -7.19
N SER A 34 -6.53 -8.72 -6.95
CA SER A 34 -5.38 -9.05 -7.80
C SER A 34 -4.95 -10.52 -7.66
N ALA A 35 -4.01 -10.97 -8.47
CA ALA A 35 -3.53 -12.35 -8.46
C ALA A 35 -2.01 -12.43 -8.65
N HIS A 36 -1.33 -13.12 -7.72
CA HIS A 36 0.10 -13.39 -7.86
C HIS A 36 0.44 -14.21 -9.11
N GLY A 37 1.60 -13.90 -9.70
CA GLY A 37 2.18 -14.67 -10.79
C GLY A 37 1.50 -14.49 -12.14
N ALA A 38 0.62 -13.51 -12.29
CA ALA A 38 0.09 -13.10 -13.59
C ALA A 38 1.22 -12.56 -14.48
N THR A 39 1.09 -12.78 -15.79
CA THR A 39 2.02 -12.28 -16.81
C THR A 39 1.42 -11.15 -17.65
N VAL A 40 0.24 -10.71 -17.27
CA VAL A 40 -0.53 -9.64 -17.92
C VAL A 40 -1.00 -8.66 -16.85
N SER A 41 -1.22 -7.41 -17.24
CA SER A 41 -1.85 -6.39 -16.40
C SER A 41 -3.15 -5.91 -17.06
N PRO A 42 -4.25 -5.79 -16.28
CA PRO A 42 -4.34 -6.15 -14.88
C PRO A 42 -4.24 -7.67 -14.66
N SER A 43 -3.73 -8.08 -13.51
CA SER A 43 -3.57 -9.50 -13.14
C SER A 43 -4.90 -10.25 -13.08
N THR A 44 -6.00 -9.52 -12.91
CA THR A 44 -7.37 -10.02 -13.00
C THR A 44 -8.26 -9.01 -13.73
N GLU A 45 -9.13 -9.51 -14.63
CA GLU A 45 -10.05 -8.64 -15.40
C GLU A 45 -11.09 -7.91 -14.51
N LYS A 46 -11.39 -8.45 -13.33
CA LYS A 46 -12.38 -7.86 -12.42
C LYS A 46 -11.98 -6.49 -11.87
N GLN A 47 -10.70 -6.15 -11.88
CA GLN A 47 -10.22 -4.80 -11.54
C GLN A 47 -10.79 -3.74 -12.50
N LEU A 48 -10.98 -4.11 -13.77
CA LEU A 48 -11.54 -3.21 -14.78
C LEU A 48 -12.98 -2.76 -14.49
N ASP A 49 -13.72 -3.47 -13.64
CA ASP A 49 -15.09 -3.07 -13.31
C ASP A 49 -15.11 -1.78 -12.48
N LEU A 50 -14.18 -1.66 -11.52
CA LEU A 50 -14.00 -0.40 -10.79
C LEU A 50 -13.35 0.66 -11.68
N SER A 51 -12.35 0.31 -12.48
CA SER A 51 -11.69 1.25 -13.41
C SER A 51 -12.70 1.89 -14.38
N ARG A 52 -13.65 1.13 -14.93
CA ARG A 52 -14.71 1.65 -15.80
C ARG A 52 -15.64 2.62 -15.06
N LEU A 53 -16.04 2.25 -13.83
CA LEU A 53 -16.87 3.13 -12.99
C LEU A 53 -16.15 4.45 -12.69
N LEU A 54 -14.87 4.40 -12.34
CA LEU A 54 -14.06 5.58 -12.02
C LEU A 54 -13.90 6.50 -13.24
N ARG A 55 -13.64 5.94 -14.43
CA ARG A 55 -13.64 6.73 -15.67
C ARG A 55 -14.96 7.47 -15.83
N ASP A 56 -16.08 6.78 -15.73
CA ASP A 56 -17.41 7.36 -15.94
C ASP A 56 -17.72 8.45 -14.89
N GLU A 57 -17.28 8.25 -13.64
CA GLU A 57 -17.42 9.25 -12.57
C GLU A 57 -16.55 10.48 -12.80
N LEU A 58 -15.28 10.32 -13.21
CA LEU A 58 -14.40 11.46 -13.52
C LEU A 58 -14.94 12.28 -14.71
N GLU A 59 -15.46 11.62 -15.75
CA GLU A 59 -16.15 12.28 -16.85
C GLU A 59 -17.39 13.07 -16.37
N ALA A 60 -18.21 12.46 -15.51
CA ALA A 60 -19.42 13.10 -14.96
C ALA A 60 -19.11 14.30 -14.05
N ILE A 61 -17.98 14.26 -13.32
CA ILE A 61 -17.47 15.39 -12.53
C ILE A 61 -17.02 16.54 -13.43
N GLY A 62 -16.61 16.24 -14.67
CA GLY A 62 -16.12 17.23 -15.63
C GLY A 62 -14.61 17.37 -15.67
N LEU A 63 -13.86 16.34 -15.29
CA LEU A 63 -12.41 16.32 -15.48
C LEU A 63 -12.08 16.24 -16.99
N GLU A 64 -10.95 16.81 -17.34
CA GLU A 64 -10.39 16.78 -18.69
C GLU A 64 -9.48 15.54 -18.85
N ASP A 65 -9.19 15.16 -20.10
CA ASP A 65 -8.29 14.05 -20.46
C ASP A 65 -8.61 12.72 -19.76
N VAL A 66 -9.89 12.49 -19.44
CA VAL A 66 -10.31 11.24 -18.80
C VAL A 66 -10.13 10.08 -19.75
N ARG A 67 -9.43 9.05 -19.30
CA ARG A 67 -9.18 7.84 -20.09
C ARG A 67 -9.00 6.61 -19.22
N LEU A 68 -9.41 5.48 -19.76
CA LEU A 68 -9.08 4.14 -19.26
C LEU A 68 -8.16 3.48 -20.27
N GLU A 69 -6.96 3.11 -19.85
CA GLU A 69 -5.98 2.41 -20.68
C GLU A 69 -6.22 0.89 -20.70
N GLU A 70 -5.63 0.20 -21.68
CA GLU A 70 -5.73 -1.26 -21.79
C GLU A 70 -5.12 -1.98 -20.57
N SER A 71 -4.12 -1.37 -19.94
CA SER A 71 -3.51 -1.81 -18.69
C SER A 71 -4.44 -1.70 -17.47
N GLY A 72 -5.61 -1.07 -17.61
CA GLY A 72 -6.56 -0.86 -16.52
C GLY A 72 -6.42 0.47 -15.78
N TYR A 73 -5.41 1.28 -16.09
CA TYR A 73 -5.20 2.56 -15.44
C TYR A 73 -6.23 3.60 -15.88
N VAL A 74 -6.73 4.37 -14.92
CA VAL A 74 -7.67 5.47 -15.16
C VAL A 74 -6.97 6.79 -14.86
N TYR A 75 -7.05 7.70 -15.81
CA TYR A 75 -6.48 9.04 -15.66
C TYR A 75 -7.58 10.09 -15.77
N GLY A 76 -7.31 11.26 -15.17
CA GLY A 76 -8.11 12.46 -15.34
C GLY A 76 -7.33 13.68 -14.91
N SER A 77 -7.72 14.85 -15.43
CA SER A 77 -7.08 16.12 -15.13
C SER A 77 -8.12 17.13 -14.66
N LEU A 78 -7.84 17.83 -13.56
CA LEU A 78 -8.59 18.99 -13.13
C LEU A 78 -7.72 20.23 -13.35
N ALA A 79 -8.24 21.19 -14.14
CA ALA A 79 -7.58 22.46 -14.37
C ALA A 79 -7.43 23.26 -13.07
N GLY A 80 -6.38 24.03 -12.94
CA GLY A 80 -6.08 24.87 -11.78
C GLY A 80 -5.27 26.10 -12.19
N ASP A 81 -4.60 26.71 -11.24
CA ASP A 81 -3.69 27.84 -11.50
C ASP A 81 -2.44 27.31 -12.23
N GLU A 82 -2.28 27.67 -13.49
CA GLU A 82 -1.14 27.25 -14.31
C GLU A 82 0.20 27.81 -13.86
N SER A 83 0.22 28.81 -12.96
CA SER A 83 1.46 29.29 -12.35
C SER A 83 2.02 28.32 -11.31
N ALA A 84 1.17 27.45 -10.77
CA ALA A 84 1.53 26.39 -9.83
C ALA A 84 1.97 25.11 -10.55
N PRO A 85 2.86 24.31 -9.96
CA PRO A 85 3.17 22.99 -10.51
C PRO A 85 1.96 22.07 -10.43
N ALA A 86 1.72 21.29 -11.48
CA ALA A 86 0.70 20.24 -11.42
C ALA A 86 1.09 19.15 -10.42
N ILE A 87 0.15 18.74 -9.58
CA ILE A 87 0.32 17.67 -8.60
C ILE A 87 -0.45 16.42 -9.01
N GLY A 88 0.14 15.26 -8.77
CA GLY A 88 -0.48 13.96 -8.99
C GLY A 88 -1.15 13.42 -7.71
N LEU A 89 -2.31 12.80 -7.86
CA LEU A 89 -2.99 12.02 -6.83
C LEU A 89 -3.14 10.60 -7.35
N VAL A 90 -2.65 9.63 -6.60
CA VAL A 90 -2.58 8.23 -7.00
C VAL A 90 -3.19 7.35 -5.92
N ALA A 91 -4.00 6.38 -6.32
CA ALA A 91 -4.55 5.33 -5.47
C ALA A 91 -4.73 4.05 -6.30
N HIS A 92 -4.69 2.88 -5.67
CA HIS A 92 -4.88 1.63 -6.41
C HIS A 92 -6.31 1.07 -6.28
N VAL A 93 -6.76 0.38 -7.33
CA VAL A 93 -8.12 -0.18 -7.35
C VAL A 93 -8.17 -1.62 -6.88
N ASP A 94 -7.05 -2.34 -6.97
CA ASP A 94 -7.01 -3.75 -6.59
C ASP A 94 -7.03 -3.94 -5.08
N THR A 95 -7.37 -5.13 -4.66
CA THR A 95 -7.30 -5.57 -3.27
C THR A 95 -6.41 -6.80 -3.16
N SER A 96 -5.80 -6.95 -1.99
CA SER A 96 -4.88 -8.04 -1.70
C SER A 96 -5.48 -9.43 -2.00
N PRO A 97 -4.67 -10.36 -2.55
CA PRO A 97 -5.07 -11.76 -2.70
C PRO A 97 -5.04 -12.56 -1.39
N ASP A 98 -4.58 -12.01 -0.28
CA ASP A 98 -4.39 -12.73 0.99
C ASP A 98 -5.71 -13.19 1.61
N VAL A 99 -6.75 -12.35 1.52
CA VAL A 99 -8.11 -12.64 1.97
C VAL A 99 -9.08 -12.31 0.86
N THR A 100 -10.12 -13.13 0.68
CA THR A 100 -11.08 -12.90 -0.40
C THR A 100 -11.76 -11.53 -0.31
N GLY A 101 -11.83 -10.83 -1.46
CA GLY A 101 -12.60 -9.61 -1.68
C GLY A 101 -13.93 -9.85 -2.42
N THR A 102 -14.33 -11.11 -2.59
CA THR A 102 -15.54 -11.44 -3.36
C THR A 102 -16.79 -11.34 -2.48
N GLY A 103 -17.71 -10.47 -2.86
CA GLY A 103 -18.99 -10.32 -2.16
C GLY A 103 -18.92 -9.53 -0.87
N VAL A 104 -18.06 -8.54 -0.79
CA VAL A 104 -17.93 -7.63 0.36
C VAL A 104 -19.30 -7.03 0.75
N SER A 105 -19.66 -7.20 2.00
CA SER A 105 -20.88 -6.70 2.60
C SER A 105 -20.55 -5.69 3.72
N PRO A 106 -20.36 -4.40 3.36
CA PRO A 106 -19.93 -3.40 4.33
C PRO A 106 -21.04 -3.07 5.32
N ILE A 107 -20.66 -2.89 6.60
CA ILE A 107 -21.52 -2.54 7.72
C ILE A 107 -21.03 -1.23 8.33
N VAL A 108 -21.93 -0.26 8.49
CA VAL A 108 -21.62 1.01 9.17
C VAL A 108 -22.08 0.93 10.63
N HIS A 109 -21.14 1.09 11.55
CA HIS A 109 -21.36 1.17 12.99
C HIS A 109 -21.33 2.64 13.39
N GLU A 110 -22.51 3.27 13.47
CA GLU A 110 -22.62 4.69 13.79
C GLU A 110 -22.27 4.97 15.27
N GLY A 111 -21.44 5.98 15.51
CA GLY A 111 -21.10 6.46 16.85
C GLY A 111 -20.46 5.38 17.72
N TYR A 112 -19.42 4.73 17.24
CA TYR A 112 -18.71 3.65 17.92
C TYR A 112 -18.51 3.93 19.41
N ASP A 113 -18.91 3.02 20.27
CA ASP A 113 -18.96 3.22 21.74
C ASP A 113 -17.65 2.87 22.47
N GLY A 114 -16.63 2.40 21.73
CA GLY A 114 -15.34 1.96 22.29
C GLY A 114 -15.33 0.49 22.74
N GLY A 115 -16.43 -0.25 22.52
CA GLY A 115 -16.53 -1.66 22.84
C GLY A 115 -16.05 -2.57 21.70
N ARG A 116 -16.18 -3.87 21.91
CA ARG A 116 -15.89 -4.87 20.87
C ARG A 116 -16.93 -4.80 19.77
N ILE A 117 -16.48 -4.90 18.51
CA ILE A 117 -17.34 -5.05 17.34
C ILE A 117 -17.33 -6.54 16.96
N GLU A 118 -18.43 -7.23 17.20
CA GLU A 118 -18.60 -8.62 16.78
C GLU A 118 -19.18 -8.64 15.36
N LEU A 119 -18.43 -9.19 14.39
CA LEU A 119 -18.91 -9.30 13.02
C LEU A 119 -19.89 -10.46 12.88
N PRO A 120 -20.89 -10.37 11.98
CA PRO A 120 -21.97 -11.36 11.85
C PRO A 120 -21.54 -12.78 11.59
N HIS A 121 -20.40 -12.98 10.92
CA HIS A 121 -19.96 -14.29 10.46
C HIS A 121 -18.56 -14.67 11.01
N ASP A 122 -18.29 -15.98 11.01
CA ASP A 122 -17.01 -16.61 11.31
C ASP A 122 -16.38 -16.28 12.67
N GLY A 123 -17.14 -15.64 13.59
CA GLY A 123 -16.68 -15.29 14.93
C GLY A 123 -15.55 -14.26 14.94
N VAL A 124 -15.44 -13.46 13.89
CA VAL A 124 -14.44 -12.39 13.81
C VAL A 124 -14.84 -11.25 14.74
N VAL A 125 -13.91 -10.77 15.55
CA VAL A 125 -14.11 -9.69 16.52
C VAL A 125 -13.02 -8.64 16.36
N LEU A 126 -13.42 -7.38 16.28
CA LEU A 126 -12.53 -6.25 16.45
C LEU A 126 -12.53 -5.88 17.93
N ASP A 127 -11.44 -6.19 18.61
CA ASP A 127 -11.27 -5.92 20.05
C ASP A 127 -10.35 -4.71 20.25
N PRO A 128 -10.85 -3.59 20.80
CA PRO A 128 -10.01 -2.40 21.02
C PRO A 128 -8.84 -2.66 21.99
N ALA A 129 -8.87 -3.73 22.77
CA ALA A 129 -7.72 -4.12 23.59
C ALA A 129 -6.54 -4.70 22.75
N GLU A 130 -6.84 -5.24 21.58
CA GLU A 130 -5.87 -5.75 20.62
C GLU A 130 -5.58 -4.74 19.49
N LEU A 131 -6.50 -3.79 19.25
CA LEU A 131 -6.48 -2.82 18.15
C LEU A 131 -6.40 -1.38 18.70
N PRO A 132 -5.20 -0.87 19.02
CA PRO A 132 -5.03 0.46 19.63
C PRO A 132 -5.59 1.61 18.79
N LEU A 133 -5.51 1.51 17.45
CA LEU A 133 -6.07 2.51 16.55
C LEU A 133 -7.59 2.57 16.67
N LEU A 134 -8.29 1.43 16.73
CA LEU A 134 -9.73 1.36 16.95
C LEU A 134 -10.12 1.90 18.32
N ALA A 135 -9.32 1.62 19.35
CA ALA A 135 -9.57 2.16 20.70
C ALA A 135 -9.62 3.70 20.74
N GLY A 136 -8.88 4.36 19.85
CA GLY A 136 -8.87 5.82 19.70
C GLY A 136 -10.08 6.40 18.95
N LYS A 137 -11.00 5.57 18.41
CA LYS A 137 -12.07 6.02 17.51
C LYS A 137 -13.47 6.09 18.18
N VAL A 138 -13.51 6.26 19.49
CA VAL A 138 -14.80 6.40 20.19
C VAL A 138 -15.59 7.59 19.65
N GLY A 139 -16.85 7.35 19.28
CA GLY A 139 -17.75 8.33 18.66
C GLY A 139 -17.66 8.41 17.14
N HIS A 140 -16.66 7.80 16.49
CA HIS A 140 -16.57 7.73 15.03
C HIS A 140 -17.61 6.75 14.46
N ASP A 141 -17.95 6.93 13.20
CA ASP A 141 -18.67 5.94 12.43
C ASP A 141 -17.61 4.99 11.79
N ILE A 142 -17.70 3.72 12.15
CA ILE A 142 -16.76 2.70 11.71
C ILE A 142 -17.40 1.82 10.64
N VAL A 143 -16.72 1.64 9.53
CA VAL A 143 -17.12 0.70 8.46
C VAL A 143 -16.31 -0.58 8.61
N THR A 144 -16.99 -1.71 8.62
CA THR A 144 -16.38 -3.06 8.63
C THR A 144 -16.96 -3.91 7.52
N THR A 145 -16.38 -5.07 7.28
CA THR A 145 -17.03 -6.17 6.56
C THR A 145 -17.96 -6.97 7.49
N ASP A 146 -18.65 -7.97 6.95
CA ASP A 146 -19.46 -8.91 7.73
C ASP A 146 -18.66 -10.06 8.39
N GLY A 147 -17.34 -10.09 8.19
CA GLY A 147 -16.42 -11.11 8.70
C GLY A 147 -16.07 -12.23 7.70
N THR A 148 -16.71 -12.28 6.53
CA THR A 148 -16.42 -13.30 5.51
C THR A 148 -15.33 -12.92 4.54
N THR A 149 -15.08 -11.62 4.36
CA THR A 149 -14.11 -11.06 3.40
C THR A 149 -13.21 -10.03 4.08
N LEU A 150 -12.18 -9.54 3.38
CA LEU A 150 -11.60 -8.23 3.69
C LEU A 150 -12.64 -7.12 3.39
N LEU A 151 -12.38 -5.87 3.80
CA LEU A 151 -13.25 -4.73 3.48
C LEU A 151 -12.84 -4.09 2.14
N GLY A 152 -11.55 -3.97 1.87
CA GLY A 152 -10.97 -3.27 0.74
C GLY A 152 -10.84 -1.77 0.97
N ALA A 153 -10.62 -1.36 2.22
CA ALA A 153 -10.25 0.02 2.54
C ALA A 153 -8.88 0.36 1.94
N ASP A 154 -8.01 -0.60 1.88
CA ASP A 154 -6.78 -0.63 1.13
C ASP A 154 -7.10 -1.11 -0.30
N ASP A 155 -7.11 -0.21 -1.33
CA ASP A 155 -6.97 1.25 -1.20
C ASP A 155 -8.20 1.99 -1.76
N LYS A 156 -9.40 1.38 -1.64
CA LYS A 156 -10.64 2.03 -2.09
C LYS A 156 -11.07 3.20 -1.21
N ALA A 157 -10.45 3.37 -0.01
CA ALA A 157 -10.61 4.57 0.77
C ALA A 157 -9.93 5.74 0.06
N GLY A 158 -8.64 5.62 -0.29
CA GLY A 158 -7.91 6.64 -1.05
C GLY A 158 -8.56 6.95 -2.39
N VAL A 159 -9.06 5.93 -3.10
CA VAL A 159 -9.84 6.13 -4.33
C VAL A 159 -11.07 7.01 -4.08
N ALA A 160 -11.87 6.73 -3.03
CA ALA A 160 -13.07 7.49 -2.71
C ALA A 160 -12.75 8.93 -2.29
N GLU A 161 -11.69 9.11 -1.52
CA GLU A 161 -11.19 10.39 -1.03
C GLU A 161 -10.73 11.30 -2.18
N ILE A 162 -9.92 10.76 -3.12
CA ILE A 162 -9.50 11.50 -4.32
C ILE A 162 -10.71 11.94 -5.13
N VAL A 163 -11.63 11.01 -5.44
CA VAL A 163 -12.81 11.35 -6.28
C VAL A 163 -13.70 12.37 -5.61
N ALA A 164 -13.93 12.28 -4.28
CA ALA A 164 -14.72 13.26 -3.54
C ALA A 164 -14.04 14.64 -3.52
N ALA A 165 -12.73 14.70 -3.31
CA ALA A 165 -11.95 15.93 -3.28
C ALA A 165 -11.96 16.65 -4.64
N VAL A 166 -11.70 15.94 -5.75
CA VAL A 166 -11.73 16.54 -7.09
C VAL A 166 -13.15 16.96 -7.50
N ALA A 167 -14.17 16.18 -7.09
CA ALA A 167 -15.57 16.55 -7.30
C ALA A 167 -15.95 17.83 -6.53
N TYR A 168 -15.45 17.99 -5.32
CA TYR A 168 -15.62 19.21 -4.54
C TYR A 168 -14.97 20.42 -5.22
N LEU A 169 -13.70 20.30 -5.59
CA LEU A 169 -12.95 21.37 -6.27
C LEU A 169 -13.57 21.77 -7.60
N ALA A 170 -14.03 20.82 -8.41
CA ALA A 170 -14.70 21.09 -9.67
C ALA A 170 -16.02 21.90 -9.50
N ARG A 171 -16.76 21.63 -8.41
CA ARG A 171 -18.03 22.34 -8.10
C ARG A 171 -17.82 23.67 -7.40
N ASN A 172 -16.69 23.87 -6.75
CA ASN A 172 -16.38 25.04 -5.92
C ASN A 172 -15.12 25.76 -6.45
N PRO A 173 -15.20 26.52 -7.54
CA PRO A 173 -14.05 27.21 -8.14
C PRO A 173 -13.62 28.42 -7.27
N GLY A 174 -13.52 28.23 -5.97
CA GLY A 174 -13.18 29.22 -4.95
C GLY A 174 -11.69 29.60 -4.96
N PRO A 175 -10.97 29.52 -3.83
CA PRO A 175 -9.55 29.81 -3.79
C PRO A 175 -8.77 29.04 -4.85
N ALA A 176 -7.78 29.70 -5.48
CA ALA A 176 -6.93 29.06 -6.48
C ALA A 176 -6.30 27.79 -5.92
N HIS A 177 -6.25 26.74 -6.75
CA HIS A 177 -5.58 25.49 -6.44
C HIS A 177 -4.66 25.09 -7.60
N ALA A 178 -3.67 24.28 -7.34
CA ALA A 178 -2.79 23.74 -8.37
C ALA A 178 -3.56 22.86 -9.37
N PRO A 179 -3.10 22.74 -10.61
CA PRO A 179 -3.62 21.72 -11.53
C PRO A 179 -3.43 20.33 -10.93
N ILE A 180 -4.47 19.48 -11.00
CA ILE A 180 -4.44 18.14 -10.44
C ILE A 180 -4.41 17.12 -11.58
N ARG A 181 -3.61 16.07 -11.41
CA ARG A 181 -3.56 14.88 -12.24
C ARG A 181 -3.96 13.69 -11.37
N VAL A 182 -4.99 12.97 -11.76
CA VAL A 182 -5.45 11.77 -11.07
C VAL A 182 -4.99 10.54 -11.84
N CYS A 183 -4.50 9.53 -11.13
CA CYS A 183 -4.27 8.21 -11.68
C CYS A 183 -4.73 7.14 -10.70
N PHE A 184 -5.61 6.24 -11.16
CA PHE A 184 -5.93 5.02 -10.43
C PHE A 184 -5.21 3.86 -11.07
N THR A 185 -4.38 3.17 -10.26
CA THR A 185 -3.52 2.07 -10.69
C THR A 185 -4.18 0.71 -10.44
N VAL A 186 -3.63 -0.34 -11.03
CA VAL A 186 -4.02 -1.74 -10.85
C VAL A 186 -2.80 -2.54 -10.40
N ASP A 187 -2.99 -3.70 -9.75
CA ASP A 187 -1.92 -4.64 -9.40
C ASP A 187 -0.86 -4.10 -8.41
N GLU A 188 -1.17 -3.10 -7.61
CA GLU A 188 -0.25 -2.61 -6.57
C GLU A 188 0.13 -3.74 -5.60
N GLU A 189 -0.86 -4.46 -5.10
CA GLU A 189 -0.79 -5.53 -4.11
C GLU A 189 0.04 -6.76 -4.54
N VAL A 190 0.29 -6.85 -5.83
CA VAL A 190 1.13 -7.90 -6.43
C VAL A 190 2.40 -7.35 -7.07
N ALA A 191 2.77 -6.12 -6.67
CA ALA A 191 4.00 -5.42 -7.06
C ALA A 191 4.06 -5.01 -8.55
N GLY A 192 2.91 -4.73 -9.18
CA GLY A 192 2.79 -4.25 -10.56
C GLY A 192 2.32 -2.80 -10.71
N GLY A 193 1.83 -2.18 -9.61
CA GLY A 193 1.06 -0.94 -9.57
C GLY A 193 1.53 0.17 -10.51
N ALA A 194 2.61 0.86 -10.18
CA ALA A 194 3.07 2.03 -10.94
C ALA A 194 3.87 1.72 -12.21
N ASP A 195 4.12 0.45 -12.55
CA ASP A 195 5.09 0.08 -13.60
C ASP A 195 4.72 0.61 -14.99
N HIS A 196 3.43 0.64 -15.31
CA HIS A 196 2.93 1.09 -16.62
C HIS A 196 2.50 2.56 -16.64
N LEU A 197 2.61 3.31 -15.53
CA LEU A 197 2.24 4.71 -15.50
C LEU A 197 3.16 5.53 -16.41
N ASP A 198 2.61 6.17 -17.43
CA ASP A 198 3.32 7.07 -18.33
C ASP A 198 3.50 8.44 -17.67
N LEU A 199 4.69 8.67 -17.08
CA LEU A 199 5.01 9.89 -16.33
C LEU A 199 4.96 11.15 -17.18
N GLU A 200 5.40 11.08 -18.44
CA GLU A 200 5.39 12.23 -19.35
C GLU A 200 3.95 12.66 -19.64
N ARG A 201 3.10 11.69 -19.93
CA ARG A 201 1.69 11.93 -20.21
C ARG A 201 0.89 12.29 -18.96
N PHE A 202 1.25 11.73 -17.79
CA PHE A 202 0.66 12.08 -16.51
C PHE A 202 0.88 13.55 -16.21
N GLY A 203 2.07 14.07 -16.49
CA GLY A 203 2.37 15.50 -16.50
C GLY A 203 2.32 16.15 -15.12
N ALA A 204 2.46 15.39 -14.04
CA ALA A 204 2.63 15.92 -12.69
C ALA A 204 4.10 16.16 -12.38
N ARG A 205 4.41 17.23 -11.66
CA ARG A 205 5.77 17.51 -11.18
C ARG A 205 6.08 16.79 -9.89
N TYR A 206 5.10 16.63 -9.02
CA TYR A 206 5.10 15.92 -7.75
C TYR A 206 3.82 15.08 -7.67
N ALA A 207 3.83 14.02 -6.90
CA ALA A 207 2.62 13.27 -6.66
C ALA A 207 2.48 12.83 -5.19
N TYR A 208 1.33 12.29 -4.84
CA TYR A 208 1.02 11.73 -3.53
C TYR A 208 0.19 10.47 -3.75
N THR A 209 0.59 9.36 -3.13
CA THR A 209 -0.29 8.21 -2.98
C THR A 209 -1.20 8.42 -1.77
N LEU A 210 -2.46 8.01 -1.87
CA LEU A 210 -3.44 8.02 -0.79
C LEU A 210 -3.67 6.58 -0.34
N ASP A 211 -2.69 6.01 0.35
CA ASP A 211 -2.59 4.58 0.64
C ASP A 211 -1.99 4.34 2.05
N GLY A 212 -2.05 5.37 2.89
CA GLY A 212 -1.58 5.33 4.26
C GLY A 212 -2.66 4.93 5.25
N SER A 213 -2.34 4.85 6.53
CA SER A 213 -3.23 4.34 7.57
C SER A 213 -3.71 5.44 8.51
N SER A 214 -2.88 5.83 9.46
CA SER A 214 -3.31 6.64 10.61
C SER A 214 -3.48 8.12 10.27
N LEU A 215 -4.52 8.73 10.81
CA LEU A 215 -4.81 10.15 10.63
C LEU A 215 -3.60 11.04 10.89
N GLY A 216 -3.23 11.85 9.90
CA GLY A 216 -2.13 12.81 9.97
C GLY A 216 -0.75 12.24 9.60
N GLU A 217 -0.63 10.96 9.31
CA GLU A 217 0.62 10.35 8.87
C GLU A 217 0.99 10.79 7.46
N ILE A 218 2.27 11.11 7.30
CA ILE A 218 2.93 11.41 6.03
C ILE A 218 4.14 10.48 5.96
N GLU A 219 4.10 9.54 5.06
CA GLU A 219 5.12 8.51 4.92
C GLU A 219 6.08 8.89 3.81
N ALA A 220 7.31 9.19 4.19
CA ALA A 220 8.36 9.69 3.31
C ALA A 220 9.47 8.67 3.03
N GLU A 221 9.42 7.52 3.70
CA GLU A 221 10.41 6.44 3.57
C GLU A 221 9.73 5.08 3.48
N THR A 222 10.28 4.20 2.64
CA THR A 222 9.91 2.79 2.54
C THR A 222 11.11 1.91 2.85
N PHE A 223 10.90 0.60 2.97
CA PHE A 223 12.02 -0.33 2.86
C PHE A 223 12.67 -0.28 1.47
N ASN A 224 13.95 -0.68 1.40
CA ASN A 224 14.51 -1.34 0.23
C ASN A 224 14.11 -2.81 0.25
N ALA A 225 13.84 -3.40 -0.91
CA ALA A 225 13.32 -4.75 -1.02
C ALA A 225 14.04 -5.59 -2.05
N TRP A 226 14.54 -6.73 -1.59
CA TRP A 226 15.10 -7.77 -2.44
C TRP A 226 14.35 -9.08 -2.29
N LYS A 227 14.19 -9.80 -3.39
CA LYS A 227 13.88 -11.22 -3.40
C LYS A 227 15.17 -12.00 -3.54
N VAL A 228 15.36 -13.01 -2.70
CA VAL A 228 16.50 -13.92 -2.78
C VAL A 228 16.00 -15.34 -2.93
N VAL A 229 16.58 -16.10 -3.86
CA VAL A 229 16.27 -17.52 -4.02
C VAL A 229 17.55 -18.32 -3.84
N VAL A 230 17.53 -19.23 -2.88
CA VAL A 230 18.64 -20.16 -2.60
C VAL A 230 18.24 -21.54 -3.08
N THR A 231 18.95 -22.04 -4.10
CA THR A 231 18.67 -23.35 -4.72
C THR A 231 19.80 -24.33 -4.43
N PHE A 232 19.48 -25.38 -3.71
CA PHE A 232 20.39 -26.50 -3.45
C PHE A 232 20.15 -27.60 -4.49
N ARG A 233 21.24 -28.14 -5.05
CA ARG A 233 21.20 -29.33 -5.90
C ARG A 233 21.93 -30.46 -5.22
N GLY A 234 21.23 -31.56 -5.06
CA GLY A 234 21.71 -32.79 -4.48
C GLY A 234 22.03 -33.84 -5.52
N ARG A 235 21.93 -35.09 -5.11
CA ARG A 235 22.11 -36.26 -5.97
C ARG A 235 21.06 -37.30 -5.63
N SER A 236 20.08 -37.49 -6.49
CA SER A 236 19.03 -38.48 -6.31
C SER A 236 19.51 -39.89 -6.63
N THR A 237 18.99 -40.86 -5.92
CA THR A 237 19.18 -42.29 -6.19
C THR A 237 18.04 -43.08 -5.55
N HIS A 238 17.91 -44.37 -5.92
CA HIS A 238 16.87 -45.23 -5.34
C HIS A 238 17.06 -45.35 -3.80
N PRO A 239 16.06 -45.03 -2.97
CA PRO A 239 16.21 -45.01 -1.50
C PRO A 239 16.72 -46.31 -0.90
N GLY A 240 16.34 -47.44 -1.45
CA GLY A 240 16.79 -48.76 -0.96
C GLY A 240 18.28 -49.06 -1.14
N THR A 241 18.98 -48.31 -2.03
CA THR A 241 20.41 -48.44 -2.33
C THR A 241 21.19 -47.16 -2.07
N ALA A 242 20.59 -46.20 -1.38
CA ALA A 242 21.06 -44.83 -1.23
C ALA A 242 22.28 -44.64 -0.33
N LYS A 243 22.66 -45.65 0.45
CA LYS A 243 23.78 -45.53 1.43
C LYS A 243 25.08 -45.05 0.76
N GLY A 244 25.54 -43.87 1.22
CA GLY A 244 26.77 -43.24 0.70
C GLY A 244 26.61 -42.60 -0.71
N GLN A 245 25.44 -42.63 -1.31
CA GLN A 245 25.20 -42.12 -2.67
C GLN A 245 24.21 -40.93 -2.70
N LEU A 246 23.09 -41.01 -1.98
CA LEU A 246 22.08 -39.98 -1.93
C LEU A 246 22.61 -38.72 -1.27
N VAL A 247 22.38 -37.59 -1.91
CA VAL A 247 22.44 -36.24 -1.33
C VAL A 247 21.08 -35.62 -1.50
N ASN A 248 20.39 -35.38 -0.38
CA ASN A 248 19.00 -34.91 -0.43
C ASN A 248 18.92 -33.39 -0.31
N ALA A 249 18.56 -32.72 -1.40
CA ALA A 249 18.49 -31.27 -1.45
C ALA A 249 17.44 -30.68 -0.48
N ILE A 250 16.34 -31.40 -0.17
CA ILE A 250 15.36 -30.94 0.84
C ILE A 250 16.03 -30.78 2.22
N LYS A 251 16.92 -31.70 2.58
CA LYS A 251 17.63 -31.60 3.88
C LYS A 251 18.54 -30.39 3.94
N LEU A 252 19.26 -30.11 2.83
CA LEU A 252 20.13 -28.94 2.74
C LEU A 252 19.31 -27.63 2.82
N ALA A 253 18.18 -27.57 2.13
CA ALA A 253 17.28 -26.42 2.22
C ALA A 253 16.70 -26.25 3.64
N ALA A 254 16.35 -27.33 4.32
CA ALA A 254 15.88 -27.29 5.71
C ALA A 254 16.98 -26.84 6.69
N ASP A 255 18.21 -27.34 6.54
CA ASP A 255 19.37 -26.94 7.33
C ASP A 255 19.70 -25.45 7.12
N PHE A 256 19.57 -24.94 5.90
CA PHE A 256 19.72 -23.52 5.58
C PHE A 256 18.66 -22.66 6.29
N VAL A 257 17.37 -23.02 6.21
CA VAL A 257 16.29 -22.31 6.92
C VAL A 257 16.52 -22.36 8.43
N ALA A 258 16.96 -23.52 8.97
CA ALA A 258 17.26 -23.64 10.39
C ALA A 258 18.48 -22.81 10.85
N SER A 259 19.38 -22.43 9.92
CA SER A 259 20.56 -21.60 10.19
C SER A 259 20.27 -20.09 10.17
N LEU A 260 19.08 -19.67 9.67
CA LEU A 260 18.71 -18.26 9.66
C LEU A 260 18.60 -17.70 11.08
N PRO A 261 19.01 -16.44 11.31
CA PRO A 261 18.81 -15.77 12.59
C PRO A 261 17.33 -15.77 12.99
N ARG A 262 17.06 -16.17 14.23
CA ARG A 262 15.69 -16.18 14.78
C ARG A 262 15.35 -14.91 15.55
N ASP A 263 16.37 -14.26 16.08
CA ASP A 263 16.25 -13.06 16.88
C ASP A 263 16.94 -11.88 16.16
N GLY A 264 16.28 -10.72 16.12
CA GLY A 264 16.83 -9.45 15.62
C GLY A 264 17.00 -9.35 14.11
N LEU A 265 16.52 -10.34 13.33
CA LEU A 265 16.53 -10.29 11.85
C LEU A 265 15.37 -11.09 11.22
N SER A 266 14.29 -11.26 11.92
CA SER A 266 13.06 -11.87 11.38
C SER A 266 11.88 -10.94 11.60
N PRO A 267 10.82 -11.01 10.78
CA PRO A 267 9.65 -10.13 10.94
C PRO A 267 9.01 -10.23 12.33
N GLU A 268 9.10 -11.42 12.95
CA GLU A 268 8.51 -11.68 14.27
C GLU A 268 9.28 -11.03 15.43
N THR A 269 10.48 -10.50 15.16
CA THR A 269 11.39 -9.98 16.20
C THR A 269 11.95 -8.60 15.89
N THR A 270 11.46 -7.94 14.83
CA THR A 270 11.94 -6.63 14.39
C THR A 270 10.78 -5.63 14.28
N GLU A 271 11.06 -4.39 14.61
CA GLU A 271 10.11 -3.27 14.57
C GLU A 271 10.76 -1.99 14.02
N GLU A 272 9.97 -0.96 13.81
CA GLU A 272 10.42 0.36 13.37
C GLU A 272 11.38 0.30 12.16
N ARG A 273 12.61 0.79 12.34
CA ARG A 273 13.64 0.85 11.27
C ARG A 273 14.47 -0.43 11.13
N GLU A 274 14.19 -1.44 11.91
CA GLU A 274 14.93 -2.71 11.86
C GLU A 274 14.54 -3.53 10.62
N GLY A 275 15.54 -3.92 9.84
CA GLY A 275 15.35 -4.77 8.67
C GLY A 275 15.11 -6.23 9.04
N PHE A 276 14.72 -7.04 8.06
CA PHE A 276 14.51 -8.47 8.25
C PHE A 276 14.83 -9.31 7.03
N VAL A 277 15.05 -10.60 7.28
CA VAL A 277 15.12 -11.69 6.31
C VAL A 277 14.00 -12.67 6.61
N HIS A 278 13.12 -12.93 5.65
CA HIS A 278 11.96 -13.79 5.84
C HIS A 278 11.85 -14.85 4.75
N PRO A 279 11.99 -16.16 5.09
CA PRO A 279 11.73 -17.24 4.15
C PRO A 279 10.21 -17.35 3.92
N THR A 280 9.77 -17.09 2.69
CA THR A 280 8.35 -17.10 2.31
C THR A 280 7.91 -18.43 1.73
N ARG A 281 8.86 -19.19 1.14
CA ARG A 281 8.52 -20.46 0.48
C ARG A 281 9.71 -21.40 0.49
N ILE A 282 9.42 -22.69 0.70
CA ILE A 282 10.34 -23.79 0.44
C ILE A 282 9.66 -24.79 -0.50
N SER A 283 10.36 -25.20 -1.55
CA SER A 283 9.81 -26.10 -2.58
C SER A 283 10.88 -27.01 -3.17
N GLY A 284 10.49 -28.11 -3.77
CA GLY A 284 11.39 -29.00 -4.50
C GLY A 284 11.37 -30.47 -4.06
N GLY A 285 12.42 -31.20 -4.42
CA GLY A 285 12.59 -32.62 -4.21
C GLY A 285 14.00 -33.02 -3.78
N ALA A 286 14.30 -34.31 -3.77
CA ALA A 286 15.61 -34.82 -3.32
C ALA A 286 16.77 -34.37 -4.21
N GLU A 287 16.52 -34.09 -5.50
CA GLU A 287 17.53 -33.67 -6.46
C GLU A 287 17.79 -32.16 -6.44
N GLU A 288 16.70 -31.38 -6.33
CA GLU A 288 16.75 -29.92 -6.24
C GLU A 288 15.69 -29.41 -5.29
N ALA A 289 16.05 -28.46 -4.43
CA ALA A 289 15.13 -27.75 -3.56
C ALA A 289 15.53 -26.29 -3.44
N SER A 290 14.53 -25.41 -3.42
CA SER A 290 14.72 -23.95 -3.36
C SER A 290 14.02 -23.37 -2.15
N VAL A 291 14.63 -22.34 -1.58
CA VAL A 291 14.07 -21.45 -0.55
C VAL A 291 13.97 -20.06 -1.13
N GLU A 292 12.74 -19.52 -1.16
CA GLU A 292 12.50 -18.13 -1.53
C GLU A 292 12.44 -17.28 -0.26
N LEU A 293 13.13 -16.13 -0.29
CA LEU A 293 13.19 -15.20 0.83
C LEU A 293 12.94 -13.78 0.35
N ILE A 294 12.33 -12.98 1.20
CA ILE A 294 12.30 -11.53 1.08
C ILE A 294 13.28 -10.93 2.08
N VAL A 295 14.00 -9.91 1.62
CA VAL A 295 14.97 -9.14 2.42
C VAL A 295 14.52 -7.70 2.41
N ARG A 296 14.41 -7.09 3.58
CA ARG A 296 13.91 -5.73 3.77
C ARG A 296 14.83 -4.97 4.73
N ASP A 297 15.17 -3.74 4.39
CA ASP A 297 15.84 -2.78 5.29
C ASP A 297 15.67 -1.37 4.74
N HIS A 298 15.66 -0.35 5.61
CA HIS A 298 15.64 1.05 5.18
C HIS A 298 17.00 1.50 4.59
N ASP A 299 18.08 0.88 5.03
CA ASP A 299 19.44 1.15 4.56
C ASP A 299 19.85 0.14 3.47
N LEU A 300 20.20 0.65 2.28
CA LEU A 300 20.65 -0.17 1.15
C LEU A 300 21.93 -0.95 1.49
N ALA A 301 22.87 -0.38 2.25
CA ALA A 301 24.07 -1.09 2.66
C ALA A 301 23.76 -2.31 3.54
N ARG A 302 22.72 -2.21 4.37
CA ARG A 302 22.26 -3.35 5.19
C ARG A 302 21.61 -4.44 4.35
N ILE A 303 20.88 -4.09 3.29
CA ILE A 303 20.39 -5.10 2.33
C ILE A 303 21.57 -5.93 1.78
N GLU A 304 22.65 -5.26 1.38
CA GLU A 304 23.85 -5.96 0.89
C GLU A 304 24.48 -6.88 1.95
N GLU A 305 24.53 -6.42 3.20
CA GLU A 305 24.99 -7.23 4.35
C GLU A 305 24.09 -8.45 4.59
N HIS A 306 22.78 -8.31 4.52
CA HIS A 306 21.82 -9.40 4.69
C HIS A 306 21.94 -10.42 3.54
N VAL A 307 22.05 -9.98 2.30
CA VAL A 307 22.28 -10.86 1.14
C VAL A 307 23.62 -11.60 1.28
N ALA A 308 24.69 -10.91 1.70
CA ALA A 308 25.98 -11.53 1.97
C ALA A 308 25.91 -12.57 3.11
N LEU A 309 25.09 -12.32 4.14
CA LEU A 309 24.81 -13.31 5.18
C LEU A 309 24.15 -14.56 4.59
N LEU A 310 23.10 -14.40 3.79
CA LEU A 310 22.41 -15.52 3.15
C LEU A 310 23.34 -16.36 2.28
N ARG A 311 24.21 -15.71 1.49
CA ARG A 311 25.23 -16.39 0.68
C ARG A 311 26.21 -17.20 1.54
N ARG A 312 26.67 -16.65 2.68
CA ARG A 312 27.55 -17.38 3.62
C ARG A 312 26.85 -18.60 4.21
N LEU A 313 25.63 -18.44 4.75
CA LEU A 313 24.87 -19.53 5.34
C LEU A 313 24.58 -20.64 4.33
N ALA A 314 24.23 -20.31 3.10
CA ALA A 314 24.03 -21.27 2.01
C ALA A 314 25.31 -22.06 1.69
N GLU A 315 26.44 -21.38 1.64
CA GLU A 315 27.74 -22.02 1.40
C GLU A 315 28.21 -22.88 2.59
N ASP A 316 27.93 -22.45 3.83
CA ASP A 316 28.25 -23.22 5.04
C ASP A 316 27.49 -24.55 5.05
N VAL A 317 26.22 -24.55 4.64
CA VAL A 317 25.42 -25.77 4.48
C VAL A 317 25.98 -26.66 3.36
N ARG A 318 26.28 -26.06 2.20
CA ARG A 318 26.90 -26.78 1.07
C ARG A 318 28.24 -27.41 1.47
N ALA A 319 29.07 -26.70 2.24
CA ALA A 319 30.38 -27.19 2.66
C ALA A 319 30.32 -28.48 3.50
N GLN A 320 29.20 -28.73 4.20
CA GLN A 320 28.98 -29.96 4.95
C GLN A 320 28.71 -31.18 4.04
N GLU A 321 28.28 -30.92 2.78
CA GLU A 321 28.07 -31.98 1.79
C GLU A 321 28.73 -31.56 0.43
N PRO A 322 30.02 -31.83 0.27
CA PRO A 322 30.80 -31.39 -0.90
C PRO A 322 30.30 -31.88 -2.27
N ARG A 323 29.40 -32.88 -2.29
CA ARG A 323 28.77 -33.39 -3.50
C ARG A 323 27.54 -32.60 -3.93
N ALA A 324 27.08 -31.68 -3.08
CA ALA A 324 26.00 -30.74 -3.40
C ALA A 324 26.55 -29.49 -4.08
N SER A 325 25.69 -28.78 -4.79
CA SER A 325 25.90 -27.41 -5.21
C SER A 325 24.83 -26.49 -4.68
N VAL A 326 25.15 -25.22 -4.52
CA VAL A 326 24.21 -24.16 -4.18
C VAL A 326 24.32 -23.01 -5.16
N ASP A 327 23.19 -22.45 -5.51
CA ASP A 327 23.07 -21.23 -6.29
C ASP A 327 22.22 -20.22 -5.52
N VAL A 328 22.64 -18.94 -5.55
CA VAL A 328 21.93 -17.85 -4.87
C VAL A 328 21.69 -16.74 -5.89
N THR A 329 20.45 -16.56 -6.24
CA THR A 329 19.99 -15.45 -7.10
C THR A 329 19.32 -14.38 -6.27
N GLU A 330 19.48 -13.14 -6.68
CA GLU A 330 18.87 -11.97 -6.05
C GLU A 330 18.22 -11.08 -7.09
N GLU A 331 17.13 -10.46 -6.72
CA GLU A 331 16.36 -9.56 -7.57
C GLU A 331 15.91 -8.36 -6.73
N GLU A 332 16.28 -7.16 -7.18
CA GLU A 332 15.78 -5.92 -6.61
C GLU A 332 14.30 -5.75 -6.97
N GLN A 333 13.44 -5.57 -5.97
CA GLN A 333 12.01 -5.36 -6.17
C GLN A 333 11.64 -3.88 -6.18
N TYR A 334 12.13 -3.13 -5.20
CA TYR A 334 11.99 -1.67 -5.11
C TYR A 334 13.03 -1.10 -4.14
N ARG A 335 13.22 0.23 -4.20
CA ARG A 335 14.11 1.00 -3.32
C ARG A 335 13.35 1.93 -2.42
N ASN A 336 13.96 2.28 -1.28
CA ASN A 336 13.47 3.30 -0.36
C ASN A 336 13.32 4.65 -1.09
N MET A 337 12.12 5.23 -1.03
CA MET A 337 11.84 6.54 -1.63
C MET A 337 12.50 7.70 -0.88
N GLY A 338 12.97 7.49 0.36
CA GLY A 338 13.49 8.53 1.24
C GLY A 338 14.58 9.37 0.59
N GLU A 339 15.54 8.76 -0.11
CA GLU A 339 16.61 9.48 -0.80
C GLU A 339 16.10 10.46 -1.87
N VAL A 340 14.98 10.13 -2.52
CA VAL A 340 14.37 11.00 -3.54
C VAL A 340 13.60 12.11 -2.85
N ILE A 341 12.78 11.76 -1.86
CA ILE A 341 11.95 12.72 -1.11
C ILE A 341 12.81 13.77 -0.38
N GLU A 342 13.93 13.37 0.21
CA GLU A 342 14.87 14.32 0.87
C GLU A 342 15.42 15.38 -0.06
N ARG A 343 15.52 15.12 -1.36
CA ARG A 343 15.93 16.11 -2.38
C ARG A 343 14.81 17.06 -2.78
N HIS A 344 13.57 16.76 -2.37
CA HIS A 344 12.36 17.49 -2.68
C HIS A 344 11.55 17.81 -1.40
N PRO A 345 12.13 18.54 -0.43
CA PRO A 345 11.49 18.78 0.87
C PRO A 345 10.15 19.51 0.73
N GLU A 346 9.97 20.29 -0.34
CA GLU A 346 8.75 21.02 -0.63
C GLU A 346 7.50 20.12 -0.74
N VAL A 347 7.69 18.84 -1.10
CA VAL A 347 6.58 17.87 -1.21
C VAL A 347 6.04 17.54 0.18
N ILE A 348 6.93 17.29 1.13
CA ILE A 348 6.56 16.99 2.53
C ILE A 348 6.04 18.24 3.23
N GLU A 349 6.69 19.40 3.05
CA GLU A 349 6.24 20.67 3.63
C GLU A 349 4.83 21.07 3.19
N ALA A 350 4.48 20.80 1.92
CA ALA A 350 3.12 21.06 1.42
C ALA A 350 2.09 20.10 2.06
N ALA A 351 2.44 18.83 2.19
CA ALA A 351 1.59 17.85 2.87
C ALA A 351 1.39 18.17 4.34
N GLU A 352 2.46 18.51 5.08
CA GLU A 352 2.37 18.92 6.47
C GLU A 352 1.50 20.16 6.66
N GLU A 353 1.62 21.15 5.78
CA GLU A 353 0.79 22.35 5.82
C GLU A 353 -0.68 22.01 5.56
N ALA A 354 -0.98 21.14 4.58
CA ALA A 354 -2.34 20.70 4.30
C ALA A 354 -2.97 19.96 5.49
N VAL A 355 -2.21 19.08 6.15
CA VAL A 355 -2.65 18.36 7.37
C VAL A 355 -2.92 19.36 8.51
N ARG A 356 -2.07 20.39 8.72
CA ARG A 356 -2.33 21.42 9.74
C ARG A 356 -3.60 22.23 9.44
N ARG A 357 -3.88 22.51 8.16
CA ARG A 357 -5.10 23.26 7.75
C ARG A 357 -6.38 22.55 8.05
N ILE A 358 -6.37 21.23 8.09
CA ILE A 358 -7.51 20.44 8.55
C ILE A 358 -7.56 20.25 10.06
N GLY A 359 -6.71 20.95 10.83
CA GLY A 359 -6.71 20.91 12.29
C GLY A 359 -6.08 19.65 12.88
N VAL A 360 -5.31 18.90 12.09
CA VAL A 360 -4.61 17.68 12.48
C VAL A 360 -3.10 17.98 12.59
N GLU A 361 -2.43 17.38 13.57
CA GLU A 361 -0.97 17.49 13.67
C GLU A 361 -0.31 16.49 12.73
N PRO A 362 0.58 16.91 11.81
CA PRO A 362 1.25 15.99 10.91
C PRO A 362 2.28 15.12 11.65
N VAL A 363 2.31 13.85 11.30
CA VAL A 363 3.24 12.86 11.84
C VAL A 363 4.04 12.26 10.68
N ARG A 364 5.36 12.42 10.71
CA ARG A 364 6.23 11.72 9.75
C ARG A 364 6.38 10.27 10.15
N ALA A 365 5.99 9.39 9.25
CA ALA A 365 6.04 7.95 9.44
C ALA A 365 6.94 7.26 8.39
N ILE A 366 7.23 6.01 8.64
CA ILE A 366 7.99 5.14 7.74
C ILE A 366 7.15 3.89 7.42
N ILE A 367 7.28 3.40 6.20
CA ILE A 367 6.59 2.19 5.76
C ILE A 367 7.56 1.00 5.85
N ARG A 368 7.14 -0.06 6.53
CA ARG A 368 7.87 -1.35 6.56
C ARG A 368 7.50 -2.25 5.37
N GLY A 369 7.19 -1.66 4.24
CA GLY A 369 6.80 -2.26 2.97
C GLY A 369 7.21 -1.37 1.80
N GLY A 370 6.58 -1.58 0.66
CA GLY A 370 6.65 -0.73 -0.52
C GLY A 370 5.30 -0.13 -0.82
N THR A 371 5.27 0.87 -1.69
CA THR A 371 4.07 1.46 -2.28
C THR A 371 4.35 1.87 -3.72
N ASP A 372 3.32 2.18 -4.47
CA ASP A 372 3.45 2.84 -5.79
C ASP A 372 4.33 4.10 -5.70
N GLY A 373 4.26 4.83 -4.57
CA GLY A 373 5.07 6.02 -4.30
C GLY A 373 6.58 5.76 -4.37
N ALA A 374 7.05 4.61 -3.86
CA ALA A 374 8.46 4.24 -3.93
C ALA A 374 8.92 4.05 -5.38
N ARG A 375 8.12 3.35 -6.21
CA ARG A 375 8.41 3.13 -7.62
C ARG A 375 8.37 4.43 -8.42
N LEU A 376 7.35 5.26 -8.22
CA LEU A 376 7.19 6.55 -8.89
C LEU A 376 8.34 7.49 -8.54
N SER A 377 8.76 7.56 -7.28
CA SER A 377 9.87 8.38 -6.83
C SER A 377 11.17 8.03 -7.56
N HIS A 378 11.51 6.75 -7.67
CA HIS A 378 12.72 6.31 -8.39
C HIS A 378 12.62 6.44 -9.92
N ARG A 379 11.40 6.58 -10.47
CA ARG A 379 11.17 6.92 -11.87
C ARG A 379 11.21 8.42 -12.15
N GLY A 380 11.45 9.26 -11.13
CA GLY A 380 11.64 10.70 -11.25
C GLY A 380 10.40 11.53 -10.89
N LEU A 381 9.38 10.95 -10.27
CA LEU A 381 8.22 11.63 -9.73
C LEU A 381 8.21 11.50 -8.20
N PRO A 382 8.71 12.47 -7.44
CA PRO A 382 8.71 12.40 -5.98
C PRO A 382 7.29 12.21 -5.44
N THR A 383 7.05 11.08 -4.74
CA THR A 383 5.70 10.67 -4.37
C THR A 383 5.70 10.07 -2.96
N PRO A 384 5.53 10.89 -1.89
CA PRO A 384 5.25 10.38 -0.55
C PRO A 384 3.85 9.79 -0.46
N ASN A 385 3.60 8.99 0.58
CA ASN A 385 2.31 8.41 0.87
C ASN A 385 1.59 9.20 1.98
N LEU A 386 0.29 9.37 1.85
CA LEU A 386 -0.58 10.09 2.77
C LEU A 386 -1.63 9.17 3.37
N PHE A 387 -2.06 9.50 4.59
CA PHE A 387 -3.08 8.75 5.31
C PHE A 387 -4.42 8.71 4.57
N THR A 388 -5.17 7.65 4.82
CA THR A 388 -6.57 7.47 4.43
C THR A 388 -7.44 7.43 5.70
N GLY A 389 -8.07 6.38 6.02
CA GLY A 389 -8.87 6.23 7.24
C GLY A 389 -9.10 4.77 7.56
N GLY A 390 -8.38 3.89 6.83
CA GLY A 390 -8.44 2.46 6.98
C GLY A 390 -7.41 1.89 7.95
N SER A 391 -7.61 0.66 8.38
CA SER A 391 -6.68 -0.07 9.24
C SER A 391 -6.96 -1.58 9.21
N GLU A 392 -6.04 -2.39 9.75
CA GLU A 392 -6.07 -3.85 9.78
C GLU A 392 -6.16 -4.46 8.38
N TYR A 393 -5.47 -3.85 7.43
CA TYR A 393 -5.43 -4.22 6.02
C TYR A 393 -5.10 -5.70 5.80
N HIS A 394 -5.45 -6.25 4.64
CA HIS A 394 -5.26 -7.66 4.25
C HIS A 394 -5.89 -8.67 5.21
N SER A 395 -6.90 -8.27 5.97
CA SER A 395 -7.52 -9.12 6.97
C SER A 395 -9.05 -9.02 6.98
N ARG A 396 -9.71 -9.98 7.63
CA ARG A 396 -11.16 -9.92 7.88
C ARG A 396 -11.53 -8.93 8.99
N ARG A 397 -10.53 -8.39 9.73
CA ARG A 397 -10.71 -7.36 10.74
C ARG A 397 -10.51 -5.96 10.19
N GLU A 398 -10.32 -5.83 8.90
CA GLU A 398 -10.16 -4.55 8.22
C GLU A 398 -11.36 -3.64 8.48
N TRP A 399 -11.08 -2.38 8.78
CA TRP A 399 -12.08 -1.36 9.08
C TRP A 399 -11.64 0.02 8.58
N ALA A 400 -12.61 0.93 8.42
CA ALA A 400 -12.34 2.32 8.09
C ALA A 400 -13.17 3.26 8.95
N SER A 401 -12.61 4.43 9.27
CA SER A 401 -13.29 5.52 9.99
C SER A 401 -13.80 6.55 8.98
N VAL A 402 -15.11 6.82 9.03
CA VAL A 402 -15.74 7.83 8.17
C VAL A 402 -15.17 9.22 8.43
N GLN A 403 -14.88 9.57 9.70
CA GLN A 403 -14.32 10.86 10.08
C GLN A 403 -12.89 11.03 9.55
N ASP A 404 -12.08 9.95 9.58
CA ASP A 404 -10.70 10.00 9.07
C ASP A 404 -10.67 10.06 7.55
N MET A 405 -11.50 9.26 6.85
CA MET A 405 -11.65 9.36 5.39
C MET A 405 -12.10 10.76 4.95
N ALA A 406 -13.05 11.36 5.67
CA ALA A 406 -13.48 12.73 5.39
C ALA A 406 -12.37 13.75 5.63
N ALA A 407 -11.54 13.55 6.66
CA ALA A 407 -10.37 14.38 6.93
C ALA A 407 -9.32 14.22 5.82
N ALA A 408 -9.09 13.01 5.30
CA ALA A 408 -8.19 12.76 4.18
C ALA A 408 -8.67 13.47 2.90
N ALA A 409 -9.95 13.37 2.56
CA ALA A 409 -10.52 14.11 1.44
C ALA A 409 -10.38 15.63 1.59
N ALA A 410 -10.61 16.17 2.81
CA ALA A 410 -10.40 17.58 3.11
C ALA A 410 -8.91 17.98 3.02
N MET A 411 -8.02 17.13 3.47
CA MET A 411 -6.56 17.34 3.33
C MET A 411 -6.15 17.41 1.86
N ILE A 412 -6.69 16.56 0.98
CA ILE A 412 -6.41 16.62 -0.47
C ILE A 412 -6.82 17.98 -1.05
N VAL A 413 -8.00 18.50 -0.66
CA VAL A 413 -8.46 19.84 -1.09
C VAL A 413 -7.50 20.93 -0.64
N GLU A 414 -7.07 20.89 0.64
CA GLU A 414 -6.12 21.86 1.16
C GLU A 414 -4.73 21.72 0.55
N LEU A 415 -4.28 20.49 0.24
CA LEU A 415 -3.01 20.24 -0.44
C LEU A 415 -2.98 20.90 -1.82
N ALA A 416 -4.06 20.77 -2.59
CA ALA A 416 -4.18 21.44 -3.88
C ALA A 416 -4.13 22.98 -3.74
N ARG A 417 -4.74 23.53 -2.69
CA ARG A 417 -4.71 24.98 -2.38
C ARG A 417 -3.31 25.44 -1.95
N VAL A 418 -2.64 24.69 -1.08
CA VAL A 418 -1.26 24.97 -0.66
C VAL A 418 -0.33 25.06 -1.87
N TRP A 419 -0.44 24.15 -2.81
CA TRP A 419 0.35 24.19 -4.04
C TRP A 419 -0.04 25.34 -4.96
N GLY A 420 -1.33 25.71 -5.04
CA GLY A 420 -1.79 26.89 -5.76
C GLY A 420 -1.18 28.18 -5.23
N GLU A 421 -1.16 28.36 -3.91
CA GLU A 421 -0.56 29.54 -3.25
C GLU A 421 0.95 29.64 -3.50
N ARG A 422 1.67 28.52 -3.50
CA ARG A 422 3.13 28.49 -3.77
C ARG A 422 3.48 28.90 -5.20
N GLY A 423 2.57 28.73 -6.17
CA GLY A 423 2.74 29.19 -7.54
C GLY A 423 2.71 30.73 -7.65
N THR A 424 1.87 31.37 -6.86
CA THR A 424 1.69 32.84 -6.89
C THR A 424 2.83 33.62 -6.20
N ASP A 425 3.53 33.01 -5.24
CA ASP A 425 4.64 33.63 -4.49
C ASP A 425 5.98 33.64 -5.26
N GLY A 426 6.07 32.93 -6.37
CA GLY A 426 7.28 32.77 -7.20
C GLY A 426 7.29 33.59 -8.50
N SER A 427 6.26 34.41 -8.76
CA SER A 427 6.11 35.22 -9.99
C SER A 427 6.34 36.70 -9.77
#